data_32b259c432b5d6cb9f60ee520a914348
#
_entry.id   32b259c432b5d6cb9f60ee520a914348
#
_cell.length_a   1.000
_cell.length_b   1.000
_cell.length_c   1.000
_cell.angle_alpha   90.00
_cell.angle_beta   90.00
_cell.angle_gamma   90.00
#
_symmetry.space_group_name_H-M   'P 1'
#
loop_
_entity.id
_entity.type
_entity.pdbx_description
1 polymer ?
#
loop_
_entity_poly.entity_id
_entity_poly.type
_entity_poly.pdbx_seq_one_letter_code
_entity_poly.pdbx_strand_id
1 'polypeptide(L)'
;MNHYNYLVAFIKTFMQERSFREFAPLNHEAIQHLAQDKRIQEALGDIMDQFKNNTKAILPPLKLQSRLSNAPAKEVFVGGIEIVNYDLGKEDELLITSVEGLEGVGDVLWNSESQKLEGTPHNAGDFTLSIKGFIHFEVGYSQAFESFLRWSIIPDPRSLWKNIEPDTTQSYPKANEASHYIQTPDTKMLYVSKRGRSHAHVGSFRDDDGVILYDEETQWSIVALADGAGSCKFSRQGSKIAVEQSTKLLQEALRSGSAIALEEAFLANRENPSATLSATINEHIQKSIIHAVHTAVVALHHEAKANGNATKEYSTTLLLAAHKKTPMGHLIVSFWVGDGAMALYTKGKYIKLLGSPDGGEFAGQTQFLDGSIFQDTAKLSSRIRMELIDNLDALLIATDGVSDPFFTSDDALENLAHWDSFWDNEISDKINQNELGLTTANLLAWLDFWSVGNHDDRTIALLLPTQKEREESVEVQEVVENREEITQDTQEESGMV
;
A
#
# COMPACT_ATOMS: atom_id res chain seq x y z
N MET A 1 -43.83 18.40 12.20
CA MET A 1 -44.08 19.86 12.51
C MET A 1 -45.51 19.98 12.97
N ASN A 2 -45.83 20.66 14.09
CA ASN A 2 -47.14 20.69 14.69
C ASN A 2 -48.12 21.46 13.77
N HIS A 3 -49.35 20.95 13.55
CA HIS A 3 -50.39 21.53 12.71
C HIS A 3 -50.58 23.05 12.90
N TYR A 4 -50.36 23.52 14.10
CA TYR A 4 -50.39 24.92 14.51
C TYR A 4 -49.34 25.79 13.79
N ASN A 5 -48.09 25.33 13.67
CA ASN A 5 -47.01 26.09 13.01
C ASN A 5 -47.25 26.24 11.50
N TYR A 6 -47.88 25.23 10.88
CA TYR A 6 -48.31 25.29 9.49
C TYR A 6 -49.42 26.33 9.26
N LEU A 7 -50.38 26.34 10.16
CA LEU A 7 -51.49 27.28 10.09
C LEU A 7 -51.02 28.74 10.25
N VAL A 8 -50.10 28.96 11.17
CA VAL A 8 -49.44 30.28 11.36
C VAL A 8 -48.67 30.72 10.11
N ALA A 9 -47.93 29.81 9.50
CA ALA A 9 -47.20 30.07 8.27
C ALA A 9 -48.12 30.36 7.08
N PHE A 10 -49.20 29.58 6.93
CA PHE A 10 -50.21 29.75 5.90
C PHE A 10 -50.94 31.11 6.05
N ILE A 11 -51.41 31.46 7.23
CA ILE A 11 -52.08 32.74 7.50
C ILE A 11 -51.14 33.91 7.20
N LYS A 12 -49.83 33.82 7.58
CA LYS A 12 -48.84 34.84 7.26
C LYS A 12 -48.66 35.04 5.75
N THR A 13 -48.56 33.94 5.02
CA THR A 13 -48.36 33.98 3.55
C THR A 13 -49.59 34.49 2.85
N PHE A 14 -50.79 34.05 3.26
CA PHE A 14 -52.06 34.49 2.71
C PHE A 14 -52.34 35.98 2.96
N MET A 15 -52.00 36.49 4.14
CA MET A 15 -52.13 37.92 4.48
C MET A 15 -51.07 38.81 3.79
N GLN A 16 -50.01 38.25 3.21
CA GLN A 16 -49.02 38.98 2.39
C GLN A 16 -49.50 39.19 0.93
N GLU A 17 -50.54 38.49 0.48
CA GLU A 17 -51.13 38.65 -0.83
C GLU A 17 -51.63 40.09 -1.01
N ARG A 18 -51.45 40.63 -2.24
CA ARG A 18 -51.70 42.04 -2.57
C ARG A 18 -53.13 42.52 -2.25
N SER A 19 -54.11 41.64 -2.35
CA SER A 19 -55.52 41.90 -2.10
C SER A 19 -55.87 42.06 -0.61
N PHE A 20 -55.02 41.65 0.29
CA PHE A 20 -55.25 41.75 1.74
C PHE A 20 -54.32 42.79 2.44
N ARG A 21 -53.45 43.47 1.71
CA ARG A 21 -52.53 44.49 2.27
C ARG A 21 -53.26 45.76 2.73
N GLU A 22 -54.50 45.95 2.31
CA GLU A 22 -55.32 47.10 2.71
C GLU A 22 -56.00 46.90 4.08
N PHE A 23 -56.03 45.68 4.58
CA PHE A 23 -56.44 45.41 5.94
C PHE A 23 -55.30 45.64 6.90
N ALA A 24 -55.54 46.35 8.01
CA ALA A 24 -54.54 46.73 9.01
C ALA A 24 -53.60 45.55 9.33
N PRO A 25 -52.32 45.77 9.52
CA PRO A 25 -51.34 44.71 9.75
C PRO A 25 -51.74 43.92 10.97
N LEU A 26 -52.14 42.64 10.77
CA LEU A 26 -52.36 41.69 11.86
C LEU A 26 -51.02 41.50 12.59
N ASN A 27 -51.02 41.88 13.86
CA ASN A 27 -49.89 41.60 14.71
C ASN A 27 -49.76 40.09 14.98
N HIS A 28 -48.61 39.69 15.52
CA HIS A 28 -48.31 38.31 15.78
C HIS A 28 -49.36 37.63 16.69
N GLU A 29 -49.91 38.33 17.67
CA GLU A 29 -50.97 37.86 18.57
C GLU A 29 -52.28 37.57 17.84
N ALA A 30 -52.72 38.45 16.94
CA ALA A 30 -53.90 38.25 16.15
C ALA A 30 -53.80 37.07 15.21
N ILE A 31 -52.64 36.81 14.63
CA ILE A 31 -52.35 35.61 13.82
C ILE A 31 -52.41 34.35 14.68
N GLN A 32 -51.86 34.37 15.87
CA GLN A 32 -51.92 33.26 16.80
C GLN A 32 -53.37 32.98 17.26
N HIS A 33 -54.16 34.02 17.52
CA HIS A 33 -55.58 33.89 17.89
C HIS A 33 -56.42 33.27 16.76
N LEU A 34 -56.21 33.70 15.52
CA LEU A 34 -56.88 33.11 14.34
C LEU A 34 -56.47 31.65 14.16
N ALA A 35 -55.19 31.31 14.38
CA ALA A 35 -54.69 29.94 14.28
C ALA A 35 -55.22 29.01 15.39
N GLN A 36 -55.72 29.55 16.50
CA GLN A 36 -56.33 28.82 17.59
C GLN A 36 -57.87 28.68 17.46
N ASP A 37 -58.53 29.43 16.55
CA ASP A 37 -59.97 29.34 16.31
C ASP A 37 -60.31 27.98 15.68
N LYS A 38 -61.11 27.19 16.40
CA LYS A 38 -61.49 25.82 16.01
C LYS A 38 -62.16 25.74 14.64
N ARG A 39 -62.98 26.75 14.31
CA ARG A 39 -63.72 26.82 13.03
C ARG A 39 -62.79 27.08 11.86
N ILE A 40 -61.75 27.87 12.09
CA ILE A 40 -60.71 28.14 11.08
C ILE A 40 -59.82 26.89 10.89
N GLN A 41 -59.53 26.18 11.97
CA GLN A 41 -58.78 24.92 11.90
C GLN A 41 -59.58 23.83 11.12
N GLU A 42 -60.86 23.69 11.42
CA GLU A 42 -61.76 22.72 10.75
C GLU A 42 -61.95 23.08 9.25
N ALA A 43 -62.21 24.34 8.93
CA ALA A 43 -62.40 24.80 7.54
C ALA A 43 -61.11 24.64 6.70
N LEU A 44 -59.96 24.90 7.29
CA LEU A 44 -58.68 24.71 6.61
C LEU A 44 -58.30 23.24 6.50
N GLY A 45 -58.67 22.41 7.50
CA GLY A 45 -58.58 20.95 7.43
C GLY A 45 -59.36 20.39 6.24
N ASP A 46 -60.60 20.80 6.09
CA ASP A 46 -61.47 20.37 4.98
C ASP A 46 -60.92 20.84 3.61
N ILE A 47 -60.42 22.07 3.51
CA ILE A 47 -59.78 22.59 2.29
C ILE A 47 -58.51 21.80 1.96
N MET A 48 -57.69 21.51 2.95
CA MET A 48 -56.44 20.71 2.78
C MET A 48 -56.79 19.29 2.35
N ASP A 49 -57.81 18.66 2.89
CA ASP A 49 -58.20 17.32 2.50
C ASP A 49 -58.85 17.27 1.11
N GLN A 50 -59.61 18.29 0.72
CA GLN A 50 -60.06 18.45 -0.66
C GLN A 50 -58.89 18.70 -1.61
N PHE A 51 -57.91 19.48 -1.21
CA PHE A 51 -56.71 19.72 -2.00
C PHE A 51 -55.89 18.42 -2.16
N LYS A 52 -55.69 17.64 -1.08
CA LYS A 52 -55.04 16.33 -1.12
C LYS A 52 -55.74 15.35 -2.06
N ASN A 53 -57.06 15.33 -2.04
CA ASN A 53 -57.85 14.39 -2.84
C ASN A 53 -57.92 14.79 -4.32
N ASN A 54 -57.92 16.08 -4.64
CA ASN A 54 -58.00 16.58 -6.01
C ASN A 54 -56.64 16.69 -6.69
N THR A 55 -55.55 16.94 -5.96
CA THR A 55 -54.20 17.10 -6.56
C THR A 55 -53.57 15.77 -6.94
N LYS A 56 -53.96 14.64 -6.35
CA LYS A 56 -53.49 13.30 -6.80
C LYS A 56 -53.83 13.00 -8.28
N ALA A 57 -54.81 13.68 -8.84
CA ALA A 57 -55.31 13.41 -10.20
C ALA A 57 -54.87 14.45 -11.26
N ILE A 58 -54.29 15.60 -10.88
CA ILE A 58 -54.19 16.75 -11.78
C ILE A 58 -52.74 17.27 -11.98
N LEU A 59 -51.81 17.03 -11.05
CA LEU A 59 -50.46 17.55 -11.17
C LEU A 59 -49.56 16.61 -11.99
N PRO A 60 -48.88 17.12 -13.01
CA PRO A 60 -47.86 16.33 -13.71
C PRO A 60 -46.73 15.95 -12.77
N PRO A 61 -46.03 14.84 -13.04
CA PRO A 61 -44.89 14.42 -12.25
C PRO A 61 -43.86 15.55 -12.10
N LEU A 62 -43.37 15.77 -10.89
CA LEU A 62 -42.29 16.74 -10.63
C LEU A 62 -41.04 16.31 -11.34
N LYS A 63 -40.39 17.24 -12.04
CA LYS A 63 -39.05 17.02 -12.60
C LYS A 63 -38.02 17.39 -11.54
N LEU A 64 -37.45 16.41 -10.89
CA LEU A 64 -36.46 16.59 -9.79
C LEU A 64 -35.01 16.67 -10.25
N GLN A 65 -34.77 17.10 -11.47
CA GLN A 65 -33.46 17.08 -12.11
C GLN A 65 -32.32 17.74 -11.28
N SER A 66 -32.66 18.72 -10.43
CA SER A 66 -31.68 19.43 -9.61
C SER A 66 -31.32 18.76 -8.30
N ARG A 67 -32.18 17.88 -7.75
CA ARG A 67 -31.92 17.22 -6.45
C ARG A 67 -31.18 15.88 -6.59
N LEU A 68 -31.43 15.13 -7.67
CA LEU A 68 -30.78 13.86 -7.94
C LEU A 68 -29.44 14.00 -8.70
N SER A 69 -29.24 15.10 -9.44
CA SER A 69 -27.99 15.36 -10.16
C SER A 69 -26.79 15.70 -9.27
N ASN A 70 -27.01 16.00 -7.99
CA ASN A 70 -25.97 16.30 -7.00
C ASN A 70 -25.56 15.10 -6.14
N ALA A 71 -26.15 13.92 -6.34
CA ALA A 71 -25.64 12.71 -5.72
C ALA A 71 -24.24 12.44 -6.30
N PRO A 72 -23.19 12.29 -5.47
CA PRO A 72 -21.84 11.99 -5.98
C PRO A 72 -21.93 10.70 -6.78
N ALA A 73 -21.65 10.79 -8.08
CA ALA A 73 -21.48 9.61 -8.92
C ALA A 73 -20.33 8.79 -8.33
N LYS A 74 -20.62 7.69 -7.67
CA LYS A 74 -19.58 6.72 -7.34
C LYS A 74 -19.15 6.12 -8.66
N GLU A 75 -17.88 6.28 -8.96
CA GLU A 75 -17.25 5.62 -10.10
C GLU A 75 -17.44 4.11 -9.92
N VAL A 76 -18.15 3.49 -10.83
CA VAL A 76 -18.37 2.06 -10.82
C VAL A 76 -17.51 1.47 -11.92
N PHE A 77 -16.64 0.53 -11.51
CA PHE A 77 -15.72 -0.14 -12.43
C PHE A 77 -16.38 -1.37 -13.05
N VAL A 78 -16.16 -1.60 -14.34
CA VAL A 78 -16.54 -2.83 -15.02
C VAL A 78 -15.56 -3.94 -14.62
N GLY A 79 -16.06 -5.14 -14.32
CA GLY A 79 -15.20 -6.30 -14.12
C GLY A 79 -15.20 -6.91 -12.71
N GLY A 80 -16.30 -6.85 -11.99
CA GLY A 80 -16.47 -7.69 -10.81
C GLY A 80 -16.50 -6.96 -9.48
N ILE A 81 -16.74 -5.65 -9.48
CA ILE A 81 -17.04 -4.94 -8.25
C ILE A 81 -18.57 -4.98 -8.06
N GLU A 82 -18.99 -5.66 -7.01
CA GLU A 82 -20.35 -5.67 -6.55
C GLU A 82 -20.79 -4.23 -6.23
N ILE A 83 -21.84 -3.73 -6.91
CA ILE A 83 -22.43 -2.43 -6.55
C ILE A 83 -23.22 -2.63 -5.27
N VAL A 84 -22.55 -2.59 -4.16
CA VAL A 84 -23.20 -2.53 -2.86
C VAL A 84 -23.46 -1.05 -2.59
N ASN A 85 -24.77 -0.67 -2.59
CA ASN A 85 -25.23 0.59 -2.05
C ASN A 85 -25.08 1.86 -2.90
N TYR A 86 -25.61 1.91 -4.11
CA TYR A 86 -25.90 3.19 -4.72
C TYR A 86 -27.15 3.79 -4.04
N ASP A 87 -26.92 4.62 -3.04
CA ASP A 87 -27.96 5.36 -2.33
C ASP A 87 -28.41 6.53 -3.20
N LEU A 88 -29.59 6.45 -3.77
CA LEU A 88 -30.15 7.51 -4.62
C LEU A 88 -30.62 8.75 -3.84
N GLY A 89 -30.32 8.84 -2.58
CA GLY A 89 -30.56 9.99 -1.70
C GLY A 89 -31.23 9.57 -0.39
N LYS A 90 -30.61 9.92 0.71
CA LYS A 90 -31.20 9.90 2.05
C LYS A 90 -32.03 11.15 2.26
N GLU A 91 -33.20 11.24 1.62
CA GLU A 91 -34.21 12.07 2.17
C GLU A 91 -35.36 11.11 2.59
N ASP A 92 -35.72 11.07 3.85
CA ASP A 92 -36.71 10.19 4.47
C ASP A 92 -38.11 10.30 3.79
N GLU A 93 -38.24 11.13 2.78
CA GLU A 93 -39.45 11.49 2.06
C GLU A 93 -39.51 10.93 0.63
N LEU A 94 -38.43 10.31 0.12
CA LEU A 94 -38.32 9.85 -1.27
C LEU A 94 -38.52 8.33 -1.37
N LEU A 95 -39.55 7.88 -2.05
CA LEU A 95 -39.80 6.47 -2.35
C LEU A 95 -39.66 6.23 -3.86
N ILE A 96 -38.61 5.56 -4.29
CA ILE A 96 -38.39 5.17 -5.68
C ILE A 96 -39.16 3.88 -5.94
N THR A 97 -40.03 3.89 -6.95
CA THR A 97 -40.84 2.72 -7.33
C THR A 97 -40.28 1.97 -8.52
N SER A 98 -39.60 2.65 -9.43
CA SER A 98 -38.94 2.01 -10.57
C SER A 98 -37.74 2.79 -11.05
N VAL A 99 -36.71 2.04 -11.56
CA VAL A 99 -35.58 2.54 -12.28
C VAL A 99 -35.52 1.83 -13.62
N GLU A 100 -35.53 2.58 -14.70
CA GLU A 100 -35.46 2.10 -16.09
C GLU A 100 -34.16 2.58 -16.74
N GLY A 101 -33.70 1.94 -17.80
CA GLY A 101 -32.45 2.30 -18.49
C GLY A 101 -31.24 1.50 -18.02
N LEU A 102 -31.46 0.38 -17.33
CA LEU A 102 -30.41 -0.55 -16.91
C LEU A 102 -30.02 -1.56 -18.01
N GLU A 103 -30.79 -1.57 -19.11
CA GLU A 103 -30.50 -2.44 -20.26
C GLU A 103 -29.13 -2.10 -20.85
N GLY A 104 -28.29 -3.10 -20.94
CA GLY A 104 -26.92 -2.93 -21.46
C GLY A 104 -25.86 -2.57 -20.41
N VAL A 105 -26.24 -2.33 -19.17
CA VAL A 105 -25.26 -2.12 -18.07
C VAL A 105 -24.60 -3.44 -17.66
N GLY A 106 -25.35 -4.54 -17.64
CA GLY A 106 -24.93 -5.86 -17.16
C GLY A 106 -25.92 -6.42 -16.17
N ASP A 107 -25.45 -7.20 -15.21
CA ASP A 107 -26.30 -7.85 -14.20
C ASP A 107 -26.63 -6.89 -13.05
N VAL A 108 -27.21 -5.73 -13.38
CA VAL A 108 -27.61 -4.71 -12.40
C VAL A 108 -29.12 -4.58 -12.37
N LEU A 109 -29.69 -4.64 -11.18
CA LEU A 109 -31.12 -4.57 -10.94
C LEU A 109 -31.44 -3.50 -9.88
N TRP A 110 -32.65 -2.95 -10.00
CA TRP A 110 -33.23 -2.11 -8.97
C TRP A 110 -33.92 -2.99 -7.92
N ASN A 111 -33.46 -2.88 -6.67
CA ASN A 111 -34.14 -3.52 -5.53
C ASN A 111 -35.03 -2.50 -4.82
N SER A 112 -36.34 -2.66 -4.94
CA SER A 112 -37.32 -1.75 -4.37
C SER A 112 -37.47 -1.84 -2.84
N GLU A 113 -37.06 -2.97 -2.23
CA GLU A 113 -37.10 -3.15 -0.78
C GLU A 113 -35.90 -2.43 -0.12
N SER A 114 -34.69 -2.61 -0.66
CA SER A 114 -33.49 -1.95 -0.16
C SER A 114 -33.33 -0.51 -0.67
N GLN A 115 -34.13 -0.10 -1.68
CA GLN A 115 -34.03 1.19 -2.38
C GLN A 115 -32.65 1.42 -3.01
N LYS A 116 -32.05 0.35 -3.60
CA LYS A 116 -30.69 0.35 -4.13
C LYS A 116 -30.60 -0.30 -5.50
N LEU A 117 -29.59 0.11 -6.27
CA LEU A 117 -29.10 -0.64 -7.41
C LEU A 117 -28.16 -1.73 -6.88
N GLU A 118 -28.40 -2.98 -7.25
CA GLU A 118 -27.62 -4.14 -6.82
C GLU A 118 -27.18 -4.95 -8.04
N GLY A 119 -25.94 -5.49 -7.97
CA GLY A 119 -25.40 -6.35 -9.03
C GLY A 119 -24.05 -5.91 -9.55
N THR A 120 -23.64 -6.44 -10.72
CA THR A 120 -22.32 -6.22 -11.31
C THR A 120 -22.46 -5.64 -12.72
N PRO A 121 -21.93 -4.44 -13.00
CA PRO A 121 -21.89 -3.90 -14.35
C PRO A 121 -20.84 -4.63 -15.18
N HIS A 122 -21.22 -5.00 -16.43
CA HIS A 122 -20.29 -5.66 -17.36
C HIS A 122 -19.86 -4.75 -18.50
N ASN A 123 -20.57 -3.65 -18.71
CA ASN A 123 -20.29 -2.72 -19.79
C ASN A 123 -19.96 -1.33 -19.26
N ALA A 124 -18.85 -0.77 -19.76
CA ALA A 124 -18.49 0.61 -19.51
C ALA A 124 -19.25 1.55 -20.44
N GLY A 125 -19.55 2.75 -19.98
CA GLY A 125 -20.22 3.78 -20.76
C GLY A 125 -21.04 4.73 -19.91
N ASP A 126 -21.67 5.70 -20.58
CA ASP A 126 -22.59 6.64 -19.97
C ASP A 126 -24.02 6.15 -20.15
N PHE A 127 -24.70 5.87 -19.07
CA PHE A 127 -26.08 5.42 -19.05
C PHE A 127 -26.99 6.53 -18.50
N THR A 128 -28.21 6.60 -19.03
CA THR A 128 -29.23 7.52 -18.51
C THR A 128 -30.35 6.69 -17.90
N LEU A 129 -30.47 6.77 -16.59
CA LEU A 129 -31.50 6.09 -15.84
C LEU A 129 -32.73 6.98 -15.72
N SER A 130 -33.93 6.44 -15.99
CA SER A 130 -35.20 7.09 -15.69
C SER A 130 -35.69 6.57 -14.33
N ILE A 131 -35.87 7.47 -13.38
CA ILE A 131 -36.26 7.16 -12.01
C ILE A 131 -37.66 7.68 -11.78
N LYS A 132 -38.58 6.82 -11.35
CA LYS A 132 -39.96 7.18 -11.02
C LYS A 132 -40.29 6.82 -9.56
N GLY A 133 -41.06 7.63 -8.90
CA GLY A 133 -41.42 7.40 -7.52
C GLY A 133 -42.38 8.44 -6.96
N PHE A 134 -42.39 8.53 -5.64
CA PHE A 134 -43.18 9.48 -4.88
C PHE A 134 -42.33 10.23 -3.87
N ILE A 135 -42.62 11.53 -3.76
CA ILE A 135 -42.14 12.34 -2.65
C ILE A 135 -43.24 12.38 -1.61
N HIS A 136 -42.92 12.01 -0.37
CA HIS A 136 -43.79 12.13 0.76
C HIS A 136 -43.49 13.42 1.51
N PHE A 137 -44.48 14.30 1.62
CA PHE A 137 -44.34 15.54 2.38
C PHE A 137 -44.85 15.34 3.81
N GLU A 138 -44.22 16.01 4.79
CA GLU A 138 -44.61 15.94 6.23
C GLU A 138 -46.11 16.18 6.51
N VAL A 139 -46.80 16.88 5.61
CA VAL A 139 -48.23 17.13 5.68
C VAL A 139 -49.10 15.95 5.23
N GLY A 140 -48.53 14.77 5.02
CA GLY A 140 -49.24 13.57 4.59
C GLY A 140 -49.69 13.58 3.12
N TYR A 141 -49.11 14.44 2.30
CA TYR A 141 -49.32 14.51 0.85
C TYR A 141 -48.17 13.79 0.14
N SER A 142 -48.48 13.03 -0.90
CA SER A 142 -47.49 12.37 -1.74
C SER A 142 -47.66 12.82 -3.19
N GLN A 143 -46.58 13.18 -3.83
CA GLN A 143 -46.56 13.57 -5.24
C GLN A 143 -45.67 12.67 -6.05
N ALA A 144 -46.17 12.19 -7.21
CA ALA A 144 -45.36 11.43 -8.14
C ALA A 144 -44.24 12.32 -8.73
N PHE A 145 -43.10 11.74 -8.96
CA PHE A 145 -42.01 12.37 -9.66
C PHE A 145 -41.40 11.45 -10.74
N GLU A 146 -40.82 12.06 -11.73
CA GLU A 146 -39.95 11.41 -12.72
C GLU A 146 -38.68 12.25 -12.84
N SER A 147 -37.54 11.57 -12.86
CA SER A 147 -36.21 12.20 -12.98
C SER A 147 -35.29 11.35 -13.81
N PHE A 148 -34.24 12.00 -14.35
CA PHE A 148 -33.21 11.33 -15.10
C PHE A 148 -31.87 11.50 -14.38
N LEU A 149 -31.19 10.37 -14.15
CA LEU A 149 -29.85 10.32 -13.58
C LEU A 149 -28.87 9.88 -14.67
N ARG A 150 -27.79 10.64 -14.86
CA ARG A 150 -26.63 10.17 -15.62
C ARG A 150 -25.77 9.30 -14.72
N TRP A 151 -25.41 8.15 -15.22
CA TRP A 151 -24.58 7.19 -14.52
C TRP A 151 -23.44 6.76 -15.43
N SER A 152 -22.20 7.15 -15.08
CA SER A 152 -21.01 6.78 -15.82
C SER A 152 -20.37 5.55 -15.19
N ILE A 153 -20.16 4.52 -16.00
CA ILE A 153 -19.44 3.31 -15.62
C ILE A 153 -18.11 3.31 -16.36
N ILE A 154 -17.01 3.38 -15.62
CA ILE A 154 -15.68 3.40 -16.20
C ILE A 154 -15.17 1.98 -16.43
N PRO A 155 -14.32 1.74 -17.47
CA PRO A 155 -13.69 0.45 -17.67
C PRO A 155 -12.86 0.03 -16.47
N ASP A 156 -12.78 -1.28 -16.21
CA ASP A 156 -11.80 -1.80 -15.25
C ASP A 156 -10.39 -1.32 -15.64
N PRO A 157 -9.70 -0.57 -14.79
CA PRO A 157 -8.35 -0.09 -15.08
C PRO A 157 -7.39 -1.20 -15.50
N ARG A 158 -7.58 -2.44 -15.01
CA ARG A 158 -6.78 -3.60 -15.39
C ARG A 158 -6.91 -3.94 -16.88
N SER A 159 -8.10 -3.75 -17.45
CA SER A 159 -8.35 -4.03 -18.87
C SER A 159 -7.69 -3.04 -19.82
N LEU A 160 -7.24 -1.90 -19.33
CA LEU A 160 -6.59 -0.86 -20.12
C LEU A 160 -5.08 -1.12 -20.28
N TRP A 161 -4.49 -1.96 -19.44
CA TRP A 161 -3.08 -2.28 -19.48
C TRP A 161 -2.78 -3.29 -20.60
N LYS A 162 -1.82 -2.95 -21.43
CA LYS A 162 -1.31 -3.82 -22.49
C LYS A 162 -0.08 -4.56 -21.98
N ASN A 163 0.17 -5.75 -22.49
CA ASN A 163 1.43 -6.46 -22.29
C ASN A 163 2.13 -6.59 -23.66
N ILE A 164 2.96 -5.60 -23.98
CA ILE A 164 3.73 -5.53 -25.21
C ILE A 164 5.13 -6.05 -24.92
N GLU A 165 5.58 -7.03 -25.70
CA GLU A 165 6.94 -7.56 -25.56
C GLU A 165 7.98 -6.53 -26.01
N PRO A 166 9.11 -6.39 -25.29
CA PRO A 166 10.17 -5.47 -25.66
C PRO A 166 10.85 -5.87 -26.97
N ASP A 167 11.33 -4.89 -27.71
CA ASP A 167 12.14 -5.11 -28.88
C ASP A 167 13.56 -5.55 -28.49
N THR A 168 13.83 -6.84 -28.58
CA THR A 168 15.12 -7.47 -28.21
C THR A 168 16.29 -7.07 -29.09
N THR A 169 16.09 -6.31 -30.16
CA THR A 169 17.17 -5.73 -30.98
C THR A 169 17.77 -4.45 -30.39
N GLN A 170 17.10 -3.88 -29.37
CA GLN A 170 17.60 -2.72 -28.65
C GLN A 170 18.83 -3.07 -27.78
N SER A 171 19.61 -2.04 -27.43
CA SER A 171 20.77 -2.19 -26.55
C SER A 171 20.34 -2.73 -25.18
N TYR A 172 21.13 -3.63 -24.62
CA TYR A 172 20.94 -4.23 -23.30
C TYR A 172 19.56 -4.92 -23.15
N PRO A 173 19.24 -5.92 -23.97
CA PRO A 173 18.03 -6.67 -23.82
C PRO A 173 18.01 -7.39 -22.46
N LYS A 174 16.86 -7.41 -21.80
CA LYS A 174 16.67 -7.97 -20.47
C LYS A 174 15.37 -8.80 -20.42
N ALA A 175 15.38 -9.87 -19.67
CA ALA A 175 14.18 -10.71 -19.50
C ALA A 175 13.11 -9.99 -18.66
N ASN A 176 11.84 -10.28 -18.93
CA ASN A 176 10.70 -9.74 -18.17
C ASN A 176 10.71 -10.17 -16.70
N GLU A 177 11.34 -11.30 -16.39
CA GLU A 177 11.45 -11.87 -15.05
C GLU A 177 12.87 -12.31 -14.78
N ALA A 178 13.29 -12.24 -13.52
CA ALA A 178 14.53 -12.82 -13.03
C ALA A 178 14.32 -13.36 -11.61
N SER A 179 15.00 -14.45 -11.30
CA SER A 179 15.03 -14.99 -9.95
C SER A 179 16.30 -15.78 -9.72
N HIS A 180 16.75 -15.78 -8.49
CA HIS A 180 17.86 -16.63 -8.06
C HIS A 180 17.68 -17.00 -6.60
N TYR A 181 18.22 -18.15 -6.18
CA TYR A 181 18.21 -18.55 -4.78
C TYR A 181 19.50 -19.30 -4.42
N ILE A 182 19.93 -19.15 -3.18
CA ILE A 182 21.08 -19.83 -2.59
C ILE A 182 20.69 -20.34 -1.21
N GLN A 183 20.97 -21.61 -0.94
CA GLN A 183 20.83 -22.18 0.39
C GLN A 183 22.21 -22.45 0.97
N THR A 184 22.47 -21.92 2.15
CA THR A 184 23.70 -22.11 2.92
C THR A 184 23.37 -22.91 4.20
N PRO A 185 24.37 -23.32 4.98
CA PRO A 185 24.13 -23.97 6.27
C PRO A 185 23.26 -23.13 7.24
N ASP A 186 23.45 -21.81 7.21
CA ASP A 186 22.86 -20.90 8.20
C ASP A 186 21.76 -20.00 7.63
N THR A 187 21.62 -19.90 6.32
CA THR A 187 20.67 -18.98 5.69
C THR A 187 20.10 -19.52 4.38
N LYS A 188 18.89 -19.09 4.07
CA LYS A 188 18.27 -19.21 2.75
C LYS A 188 18.16 -17.82 2.16
N MET A 189 18.71 -17.62 0.98
CA MET A 189 18.65 -16.34 0.25
C MET A 189 17.91 -16.53 -1.06
N LEU A 190 17.10 -15.56 -1.43
CA LEU A 190 16.50 -15.48 -2.75
C LEU A 190 16.28 -14.03 -3.14
N TYR A 191 16.25 -13.76 -4.45
CA TYR A 191 15.57 -12.60 -4.99
C TYR A 191 14.68 -12.99 -6.16
N VAL A 192 13.63 -12.20 -6.34
CA VAL A 192 12.72 -12.26 -7.48
C VAL A 192 12.48 -10.87 -8.02
N SER A 193 12.39 -10.75 -9.33
CA SER A 193 12.18 -9.47 -10.02
C SER A 193 11.28 -9.67 -11.22
N LYS A 194 10.30 -8.78 -11.39
CA LYS A 194 9.29 -8.85 -12.46
C LYS A 194 9.08 -7.49 -13.08
N ARG A 195 8.99 -7.47 -14.42
CA ARG A 195 8.67 -6.27 -15.18
C ARG A 195 7.32 -5.69 -14.78
N GLY A 196 7.30 -4.41 -14.50
CA GLY A 196 6.11 -3.65 -14.14
C GLY A 196 5.12 -3.47 -15.30
N ARG A 197 3.87 -3.18 -14.95
CA ARG A 197 2.83 -2.93 -15.95
C ARG A 197 3.06 -1.65 -16.75
N SER A 198 3.68 -0.62 -16.15
CA SER A 198 4.09 0.60 -16.86
C SER A 198 5.02 0.28 -18.02
N HIS A 199 6.06 -0.52 -17.79
CA HIS A 199 7.00 -0.97 -18.80
C HIS A 199 6.34 -1.91 -19.82
N ALA A 200 5.52 -2.83 -19.35
CA ALA A 200 4.78 -3.74 -20.22
C ALA A 200 3.80 -3.01 -21.16
N HIS A 201 3.18 -1.92 -20.67
CA HIS A 201 2.21 -1.14 -21.47
C HIS A 201 2.83 -0.46 -22.69
N VAL A 202 4.08 -0.02 -22.57
CA VAL A 202 4.81 0.66 -23.64
C VAL A 202 5.82 -0.23 -24.36
N GLY A 203 5.97 -1.50 -23.94
CA GLY A 203 6.91 -2.44 -24.54
C GLY A 203 8.38 -2.16 -24.19
N SER A 204 8.65 -1.54 -23.03
CA SER A 204 10.00 -1.39 -22.51
C SER A 204 10.45 -2.60 -21.69
N PHE A 205 11.75 -2.71 -21.46
CA PHE A 205 12.32 -3.76 -20.64
C PHE A 205 12.10 -3.48 -19.15
N ARG A 206 12.34 -4.49 -18.33
CA ARG A 206 12.49 -4.38 -16.88
C ARG A 206 13.79 -3.63 -16.57
N ASP A 207 13.74 -2.59 -15.76
CA ASP A 207 14.89 -1.75 -15.40
C ASP A 207 15.52 -2.15 -14.06
N ASP A 208 14.81 -2.84 -13.18
CA ASP A 208 15.31 -3.41 -11.92
C ASP A 208 16.32 -4.54 -12.12
N ASP A 209 17.25 -4.69 -11.17
CA ASP A 209 18.14 -5.86 -11.08
C ASP A 209 18.45 -6.27 -9.64
N GLY A 210 18.93 -7.49 -9.46
CA GLY A 210 19.34 -8.04 -8.18
C GLY A 210 20.44 -9.08 -8.28
N VAL A 211 21.27 -9.14 -7.24
CA VAL A 211 22.32 -10.14 -7.07
C VAL A 211 22.29 -10.65 -5.64
N ILE A 212 22.34 -11.97 -5.47
CA ILE A 212 22.66 -12.63 -4.21
C ILE A 212 23.92 -13.46 -4.38
N LEU A 213 24.75 -13.48 -3.35
CA LEU A 213 26.04 -14.16 -3.37
C LEU A 213 26.35 -14.71 -1.98
N TYR A 214 26.90 -15.90 -1.91
CA TYR A 214 27.46 -16.48 -0.70
C TYR A 214 28.96 -16.74 -0.88
N ASP A 215 29.74 -16.30 0.08
CA ASP A 215 31.18 -16.54 0.13
C ASP A 215 31.49 -17.69 1.07
N GLU A 216 31.88 -18.84 0.52
CA GLU A 216 32.16 -20.04 1.31
C GLU A 216 33.37 -19.91 2.24
N GLU A 217 34.36 -19.10 1.86
CA GLU A 217 35.58 -18.92 2.62
C GLU A 217 35.37 -18.07 3.87
N THR A 218 34.61 -16.98 3.73
CA THR A 218 34.34 -16.02 4.81
C THR A 218 32.96 -16.17 5.42
N GLN A 219 32.10 -16.99 4.84
CA GLN A 219 30.70 -17.22 5.24
C GLN A 219 29.81 -15.97 5.19
N TRP A 220 30.20 -14.96 4.41
CA TRP A 220 29.37 -13.79 4.18
C TRP A 220 28.32 -14.07 3.10
N SER A 221 27.10 -13.68 3.40
CA SER A 221 25.97 -13.60 2.46
C SER A 221 25.82 -12.15 2.01
N ILE A 222 25.83 -11.88 0.70
CA ILE A 222 25.72 -10.55 0.13
C ILE A 222 24.48 -10.48 -0.73
N VAL A 223 23.68 -9.42 -0.57
CA VAL A 223 22.46 -9.15 -1.33
C VAL A 223 22.49 -7.72 -1.82
N ALA A 224 22.23 -7.51 -3.10
CA ALA A 224 22.04 -6.18 -3.67
C ALA A 224 20.83 -6.14 -4.58
N LEU A 225 20.04 -5.07 -4.48
CA LEU A 225 18.98 -4.70 -5.42
C LEU A 225 19.24 -3.29 -5.93
N ALA A 226 18.83 -3.03 -7.16
CA ALA A 226 18.89 -1.72 -7.77
C ALA A 226 17.68 -1.52 -8.68
N ASP A 227 17.03 -0.37 -8.55
CA ASP A 227 15.97 0.11 -9.40
C ASP A 227 16.58 1.06 -10.43
N GLY A 228 16.32 0.82 -11.69
CA GLY A 228 16.78 1.66 -12.79
C GLY A 228 15.79 2.77 -13.11
N ALA A 229 16.23 4.04 -13.05
CA ALA A 229 15.37 5.19 -13.28
C ALA A 229 14.56 5.08 -14.60
N GLY A 230 13.25 4.94 -14.52
CA GLY A 230 12.35 4.71 -15.66
C GLY A 230 12.36 5.84 -16.73
N SER A 231 12.85 7.03 -16.36
CA SER A 231 13.05 8.15 -17.30
C SER A 231 14.36 8.08 -18.08
N CYS A 232 15.27 7.12 -17.75
CA CYS A 232 16.60 7.00 -18.31
C CYS A 232 16.68 5.84 -19.31
N LYS A 233 17.30 6.09 -20.44
CA LYS A 233 17.27 5.16 -21.58
C LYS A 233 17.98 3.81 -21.34
N PHE A 234 19.00 3.81 -20.50
CA PHE A 234 19.87 2.67 -20.22
C PHE A 234 19.93 2.31 -18.74
N SER A 235 18.93 2.71 -17.96
CA SER A 235 18.81 2.45 -16.52
C SER A 235 18.89 0.97 -16.19
N ARG A 236 18.32 0.09 -17.02
CA ARG A 236 18.44 -1.38 -16.89
C ARG A 236 19.86 -1.92 -16.94
N GLN A 237 20.76 -1.25 -17.67
CA GLN A 237 22.18 -1.58 -17.65
C GLN A 237 22.87 -0.95 -16.43
N GLY A 238 22.36 0.22 -16.00
CA GLY A 238 22.81 0.89 -14.79
C GLY A 238 22.57 0.04 -13.55
N SER A 239 21.35 -0.44 -13.35
CA SER A 239 21.00 -1.31 -12.23
C SER A 239 21.83 -2.60 -12.21
N LYS A 240 22.02 -3.24 -13.38
CA LYS A 240 22.86 -4.41 -13.52
C LYS A 240 24.30 -4.15 -13.09
N ILE A 241 24.94 -3.10 -13.60
CA ILE A 241 26.31 -2.72 -13.25
C ILE A 241 26.41 -2.42 -11.74
N ALA A 242 25.45 -1.69 -11.19
CA ALA A 242 25.45 -1.31 -9.78
C ALA A 242 25.47 -2.54 -8.87
N VAL A 243 24.56 -3.50 -9.08
CA VAL A 243 24.52 -4.70 -8.23
C VAL A 243 25.70 -5.65 -8.45
N GLU A 244 26.12 -5.88 -9.71
CA GLU A 244 27.24 -6.79 -10.02
C GLU A 244 28.57 -6.26 -9.50
N GLN A 245 28.87 -4.97 -9.71
CA GLN A 245 30.16 -4.41 -9.30
C GLN A 245 30.24 -4.21 -7.79
N SER A 246 29.17 -3.72 -7.16
CA SER A 246 29.18 -3.50 -5.71
C SER A 246 29.27 -4.81 -4.93
N THR A 247 28.54 -5.86 -5.32
CA THR A 247 28.61 -7.17 -4.66
C THR A 247 29.96 -7.84 -4.82
N LYS A 248 30.53 -7.82 -6.03
CA LYS A 248 31.85 -8.38 -6.30
C LYS A 248 32.95 -7.70 -5.45
N LEU A 249 32.97 -6.38 -5.46
CA LEU A 249 33.99 -5.62 -4.72
C LEU A 249 33.81 -5.72 -3.20
N LEU A 250 32.56 -5.79 -2.72
CA LEU A 250 32.29 -6.03 -1.31
C LEU A 250 32.79 -7.42 -0.89
N GLN A 251 32.56 -8.45 -1.70
CA GLN A 251 33.09 -9.80 -1.47
C GLN A 251 34.62 -9.79 -1.37
N GLU A 252 35.30 -9.16 -2.32
CA GLU A 252 36.77 -9.02 -2.32
C GLU A 252 37.24 -8.29 -1.06
N ALA A 253 36.58 -7.24 -0.63
CA ALA A 253 36.89 -6.50 0.59
C ALA A 253 36.70 -7.35 1.85
N LEU A 254 35.63 -8.13 1.93
CA LEU A 254 35.32 -9.02 3.06
C LEU A 254 36.26 -10.23 3.16
N ARG A 255 36.88 -10.66 2.07
CA ARG A 255 37.93 -11.68 2.04
C ARG A 255 39.31 -11.17 2.52
N SER A 256 39.46 -9.87 2.63
CA SER A 256 40.78 -9.32 3.06
C SER A 256 41.04 -9.67 4.53
N GLY A 257 42.32 -9.89 4.85
CA GLY A 257 42.74 -10.15 6.24
C GLY A 257 42.35 -9.02 7.20
N SER A 258 42.19 -7.81 6.70
CA SER A 258 41.67 -6.67 7.47
C SER A 258 40.17 -6.82 7.83
N ALA A 259 39.38 -7.48 6.99
CA ALA A 259 37.97 -7.73 7.29
C ALA A 259 37.78 -8.81 8.37
N ILE A 260 38.63 -9.84 8.35
CA ILE A 260 38.64 -10.89 9.39
C ILE A 260 39.04 -10.27 10.75
N ALA A 261 40.12 -9.47 10.77
CA ALA A 261 40.50 -8.74 11.99
C ALA A 261 39.43 -7.76 12.47
N LEU A 262 38.63 -7.21 11.54
CA LEU A 262 37.49 -6.35 11.84
C LEU A 262 36.34 -7.09 12.54
N GLU A 263 36.01 -8.25 12.04
CA GLU A 263 34.96 -9.10 12.62
C GLU A 263 35.35 -9.49 14.06
N GLU A 264 36.57 -9.97 14.25
CA GLU A 264 37.10 -10.30 15.58
C GLU A 264 37.07 -9.09 16.52
N ALA A 265 37.48 -7.92 16.04
CA ALA A 265 37.47 -6.68 16.80
C ALA A 265 36.04 -6.22 17.13
N PHE A 266 35.07 -6.42 16.22
CA PHE A 266 33.68 -6.08 16.46
C PHE A 266 33.05 -6.95 17.54
N LEU A 267 33.27 -8.25 17.48
CA LEU A 267 32.81 -9.20 18.49
C LEU A 267 33.43 -8.90 19.87
N ALA A 268 34.72 -8.60 19.92
CA ALA A 268 35.40 -8.19 21.15
C ALA A 268 34.90 -6.84 21.70
N ASN A 269 34.48 -5.92 20.83
CA ASN A 269 33.98 -4.61 21.24
C ASN A 269 32.59 -4.70 21.94
N ARG A 270 31.76 -5.70 21.61
CA ARG A 270 30.49 -5.91 22.28
C ARG A 270 30.67 -6.31 23.75
N GLU A 271 31.68 -7.13 24.06
CA GLU A 271 31.97 -7.56 25.42
C GLU A 271 32.62 -6.45 26.27
N ASN A 272 33.51 -5.65 25.65
CA ASN A 272 34.28 -4.57 26.29
C ASN A 272 34.28 -3.31 25.41
N PRO A 273 33.21 -2.52 25.38
CA PRO A 273 33.11 -1.36 24.49
C PRO A 273 34.23 -0.36 24.73
N SER A 274 35.05 -0.12 23.69
CA SER A 274 36.11 0.90 23.65
C SER A 274 35.76 1.89 22.53
N ALA A 275 35.78 3.20 22.86
CA ALA A 275 35.53 4.25 21.86
C ALA A 275 36.51 4.20 20.68
N THR A 276 37.78 3.89 20.99
CA THR A 276 38.86 3.76 19.96
C THR A 276 38.59 2.58 19.04
N LEU A 277 38.21 1.42 19.61
CA LEU A 277 37.94 0.22 18.83
C LEU A 277 36.70 0.41 17.95
N SER A 278 35.62 0.99 18.50
CA SER A 278 34.41 1.33 17.74
C SER A 278 34.72 2.27 16.57
N ALA A 279 35.55 3.28 16.78
CA ALA A 279 35.96 4.19 15.71
C ALA A 279 36.77 3.46 14.62
N THR A 280 37.71 2.58 14.99
CA THR A 280 38.52 1.81 14.02
C THR A 280 37.66 0.87 13.20
N ILE A 281 36.70 0.19 13.81
CA ILE A 281 35.75 -0.72 13.15
C ILE A 281 34.90 0.05 12.14
N ASN A 282 34.29 1.16 12.59
CA ASN A 282 33.48 1.99 11.72
C ASN A 282 34.25 2.51 10.51
N GLU A 283 35.48 2.99 10.73
CA GLU A 283 36.34 3.48 9.66
C GLU A 283 36.64 2.37 8.62
N HIS A 284 36.89 1.16 9.07
CA HIS A 284 37.25 0.04 8.19
C HIS A 284 36.09 -0.43 7.34
N ILE A 285 34.90 -0.59 7.96
CA ILE A 285 33.64 -0.97 7.27
C ILE A 285 33.26 0.10 6.26
N GLN A 286 33.26 1.36 6.69
CA GLN A 286 32.98 2.47 5.79
C GLN A 286 33.86 2.47 4.58
N LYS A 287 35.17 2.28 4.76
CA LYS A 287 36.14 2.21 3.65
C LYS A 287 35.82 1.07 2.68
N SER A 288 35.51 -0.13 3.18
CA SER A 288 35.18 -1.29 2.34
C SER A 288 33.91 -1.06 1.51
N ILE A 289 32.84 -0.58 2.13
CA ILE A 289 31.58 -0.28 1.44
C ILE A 289 31.77 0.90 0.47
N ILE A 290 32.38 1.99 0.91
CA ILE A 290 32.66 3.15 0.06
C ILE A 290 33.47 2.74 -1.17
N HIS A 291 34.49 1.88 -1.01
CA HIS A 291 35.27 1.38 -2.14
C HIS A 291 34.41 0.57 -3.12
N ALA A 292 33.58 -0.34 -2.63
CA ALA A 292 32.67 -1.12 -3.47
C ALA A 292 31.69 -0.25 -4.24
N VAL A 293 31.03 0.68 -3.55
CA VAL A 293 30.05 1.61 -4.14
C VAL A 293 30.72 2.59 -5.12
N HIS A 294 31.89 3.14 -4.76
CA HIS A 294 32.67 4.01 -5.65
C HIS A 294 33.03 3.30 -6.95
N THR A 295 33.48 2.04 -6.86
CA THR A 295 33.82 1.26 -8.06
C THR A 295 32.63 1.00 -8.95
N ALA A 296 31.43 0.77 -8.38
CA ALA A 296 30.19 0.69 -9.14
C ALA A 296 29.89 2.01 -9.89
N VAL A 297 30.04 3.17 -9.25
CA VAL A 297 29.90 4.48 -9.90
C VAL A 297 30.93 4.70 -11.01
N VAL A 298 32.19 4.31 -10.80
CA VAL A 298 33.23 4.37 -11.83
C VAL A 298 32.88 3.46 -13.01
N ALA A 299 32.35 2.27 -12.76
CA ALA A 299 31.93 1.34 -13.82
C ALA A 299 30.76 1.90 -14.65
N LEU A 300 29.76 2.53 -14.02
CA LEU A 300 28.68 3.24 -14.72
C LEU A 300 29.24 4.33 -15.65
N HIS A 301 30.19 5.10 -15.16
CA HIS A 301 30.85 6.16 -15.95
C HIS A 301 31.64 5.60 -17.13
N HIS A 302 32.33 4.51 -16.91
CA HIS A 302 33.11 3.81 -17.98
C HIS A 302 32.17 3.25 -19.04
N GLU A 303 31.06 2.61 -18.66
CA GLU A 303 30.07 2.07 -19.58
C GLU A 303 29.44 3.18 -20.44
N ALA A 304 29.01 4.26 -19.80
CA ALA A 304 28.45 5.42 -20.50
C ALA A 304 29.45 6.01 -21.51
N LYS A 305 30.67 6.23 -21.08
CA LYS A 305 31.73 6.79 -21.95
C LYS A 305 32.10 5.87 -23.12
N ALA A 306 32.19 4.56 -22.87
CA ALA A 306 32.50 3.57 -23.92
C ALA A 306 31.46 3.54 -25.02
N ASN A 307 30.21 3.83 -24.69
CA ASN A 307 29.08 3.85 -25.62
C ASN A 307 28.72 5.25 -26.12
N GLY A 308 29.49 6.29 -25.76
CA GLY A 308 29.25 7.69 -26.16
C GLY A 308 27.98 8.31 -25.55
N ASN A 309 27.53 7.80 -24.41
CA ASN A 309 26.32 8.25 -23.72
C ASN A 309 26.65 9.12 -22.50
N ALA A 310 25.65 9.87 -22.01
CA ALA A 310 25.76 10.57 -20.73
C ALA A 310 25.57 9.57 -19.59
N THR A 311 26.34 9.70 -18.50
CA THR A 311 26.23 8.80 -17.33
C THR A 311 24.84 8.78 -16.72
N LYS A 312 24.15 9.92 -16.74
CA LYS A 312 22.77 10.01 -16.22
C LYS A 312 21.78 9.11 -16.94
N GLU A 313 22.06 8.66 -18.17
CA GLU A 313 21.18 7.71 -18.88
C GLU A 313 21.24 6.30 -18.28
N TYR A 314 22.18 6.06 -17.35
CA TYR A 314 22.36 4.83 -16.59
C TYR A 314 21.99 5.02 -15.12
N SER A 315 21.20 6.04 -14.77
CA SER A 315 20.81 6.32 -13.39
C SER A 315 20.06 5.14 -12.78
N THR A 316 20.43 4.81 -11.54
CA THR A 316 19.89 3.68 -10.78
C THR A 316 20.02 3.93 -9.28
N THR A 317 19.20 3.29 -8.49
CA THR A 317 19.36 3.16 -7.02
C THR A 317 20.36 2.08 -6.66
N LEU A 318 20.68 1.90 -5.37
CA LEU A 318 21.42 0.75 -4.85
C LEU A 318 21.09 0.49 -3.38
N LEU A 319 20.54 -0.68 -3.12
CA LEU A 319 20.35 -1.26 -1.79
C LEU A 319 21.29 -2.45 -1.66
N LEU A 320 22.30 -2.34 -0.80
CA LEU A 320 23.36 -3.36 -0.65
C LEU A 320 23.45 -3.77 0.81
N ALA A 321 23.42 -5.07 1.10
CA ALA A 321 23.64 -5.62 2.43
C ALA A 321 24.56 -6.83 2.39
N ALA A 322 25.36 -6.99 3.45
CA ALA A 322 26.08 -8.21 3.73
C ALA A 322 25.71 -8.71 5.13
N HIS A 323 25.51 -10.00 5.26
CA HIS A 323 25.12 -10.68 6.50
C HIS A 323 26.05 -11.84 6.80
N LYS A 324 26.40 -12.01 8.08
CA LYS A 324 27.10 -13.19 8.59
C LYS A 324 26.52 -13.64 9.93
N LYS A 325 26.27 -14.95 10.07
CA LYS A 325 25.95 -15.53 11.37
C LYS A 325 27.23 -15.66 12.18
N THR A 326 27.21 -15.15 13.40
CA THR A 326 28.32 -15.23 14.36
C THR A 326 27.84 -15.89 15.66
N PRO A 327 28.75 -16.34 16.54
CA PRO A 327 28.37 -16.85 17.85
C PRO A 327 27.57 -15.86 18.71
N MET A 328 27.66 -14.57 18.39
CA MET A 328 27.00 -13.48 19.13
C MET A 328 25.74 -12.94 18.42
N GLY A 329 25.26 -13.62 17.39
CA GLY A 329 24.09 -13.21 16.64
C GLY A 329 24.40 -12.95 15.16
N HIS A 330 23.54 -12.15 14.53
CA HIS A 330 23.61 -11.79 13.14
C HIS A 330 24.33 -10.46 12.97
N LEU A 331 25.46 -10.46 12.27
CA LEU A 331 26.21 -9.26 11.91
C LEU A 331 25.76 -8.82 10.52
N ILE A 332 25.28 -7.57 10.40
CA ILE A 332 24.79 -6.98 9.16
C ILE A 332 25.54 -5.69 8.87
N VAL A 333 25.93 -5.53 7.62
CA VAL A 333 26.49 -4.28 7.08
C VAL A 333 25.70 -3.88 5.87
N SER A 334 25.37 -2.60 5.72
CA SER A 334 24.53 -2.15 4.61
C SER A 334 24.90 -0.78 4.07
N PHE A 335 24.52 -0.54 2.81
CA PHE A 335 24.53 0.76 2.14
C PHE A 335 23.20 0.98 1.43
N TRP A 336 22.68 2.21 1.50
CA TRP A 336 21.38 2.56 0.95
C TRP A 336 21.44 3.88 0.18
N VAL A 337 21.04 3.86 -1.10
CA VAL A 337 20.71 5.04 -1.93
C VAL A 337 19.51 4.71 -2.80
N GLY A 338 18.47 5.53 -2.72
CA GLY A 338 17.19 5.34 -3.40
C GLY A 338 15.99 5.29 -2.46
N ASP A 339 14.82 5.08 -3.01
CA ASP A 339 13.51 5.12 -2.38
C ASP A 339 12.90 3.76 -2.04
N GLY A 340 13.56 2.66 -2.37
CA GLY A 340 13.15 1.33 -1.92
C GLY A 340 13.23 1.14 -0.39
N ALA A 341 13.08 -0.08 0.08
CA ALA A 341 13.12 -0.43 1.51
C ALA A 341 14.14 -1.53 1.82
N MET A 342 14.82 -1.40 2.98
CA MET A 342 15.70 -2.44 3.51
C MET A 342 15.56 -2.55 5.02
N ALA A 343 15.12 -3.72 5.51
CA ALA A 343 14.72 -3.90 6.90
C ALA A 343 15.20 -5.20 7.52
N LEU A 344 15.58 -5.13 8.79
CA LEU A 344 15.74 -6.27 9.68
C LEU A 344 14.42 -6.50 10.40
N TYR A 345 13.83 -7.66 10.22
CA TYR A 345 12.51 -7.99 10.74
C TYR A 345 12.56 -9.21 11.66
N THR A 346 11.91 -9.07 12.81
CA THR A 346 11.61 -10.18 13.73
C THR A 346 10.14 -10.06 14.14
N LYS A 347 9.33 -11.03 13.74
CA LYS A 347 7.88 -11.04 13.88
C LYS A 347 7.43 -10.77 15.31
N GLY A 348 6.53 -9.79 15.47
CA GLY A 348 5.96 -9.39 16.76
C GLY A 348 6.96 -8.82 17.77
N LYS A 349 8.22 -8.59 17.37
CA LYS A 349 9.26 -8.11 18.28
C LYS A 349 9.84 -6.76 17.87
N TYR A 350 10.37 -6.64 16.66
CA TYR A 350 10.91 -5.38 16.19
C TYR A 350 11.06 -5.32 14.67
N ILE A 351 11.14 -4.11 14.20
CA ILE A 351 11.56 -3.72 12.86
C ILE A 351 12.70 -2.71 12.96
N LYS A 352 13.70 -2.83 12.10
CA LYS A 352 14.78 -1.87 12.01
C LYS A 352 15.14 -1.61 10.56
N LEU A 353 14.91 -0.38 10.10
CA LEU A 353 15.37 0.04 8.78
C LEU A 353 16.87 0.21 8.76
N LEU A 354 17.51 -0.24 7.71
CA LEU A 354 18.97 -0.10 7.50
C LEU A 354 19.36 1.20 6.79
N GLY A 355 18.44 2.12 6.66
CA GLY A 355 18.58 3.46 6.08
C GLY A 355 17.26 4.20 6.12
N SER A 356 17.16 5.27 5.36
CA SER A 356 15.91 6.01 5.14
C SER A 356 15.72 6.18 3.64
N PRO A 357 14.50 6.01 3.12
CA PRO A 357 14.21 6.28 1.72
C PRO A 357 14.63 7.70 1.32
N ASP A 358 15.26 7.83 0.17
CA ASP A 358 15.64 9.14 -0.37
C ASP A 358 14.41 9.80 -1.04
N GLY A 359 13.48 10.33 -0.23
CA GLY A 359 12.45 11.24 -0.70
C GLY A 359 13.07 12.64 -0.91
N GLY A 360 12.98 13.21 -2.12
CA GLY A 360 13.40 14.58 -2.37
C GLY A 360 12.48 15.62 -1.67
N GLU A 361 12.90 16.91 -1.61
CA GLU A 361 12.09 18.03 -1.10
C GLU A 361 10.73 18.17 -1.83
N PHE A 362 10.61 17.55 -3.00
CA PHE A 362 9.37 17.41 -3.76
C PHE A 362 9.07 15.91 -3.91
N ALA A 363 7.87 15.49 -3.54
CA ALA A 363 7.41 14.12 -3.73
C ALA A 363 7.75 13.62 -5.16
N GLY A 364 8.55 12.56 -5.25
CA GLY A 364 8.97 11.95 -6.53
C GLY A 364 10.39 12.31 -7.01
N GLN A 365 11.26 12.86 -6.16
CA GLN A 365 12.70 13.01 -6.48
C GLN A 365 13.52 11.94 -5.74
N THR A 366 13.82 10.85 -6.42
CA THR A 366 14.74 9.80 -5.94
C THR A 366 16.19 10.25 -6.08
N GLN A 367 17.01 9.96 -5.07
CA GLN A 367 18.48 10.08 -5.19
C GLN A 367 19.05 8.84 -5.86
N PHE A 368 19.78 9.03 -6.94
CA PHE A 368 20.43 7.94 -7.65
C PHE A 368 21.90 7.76 -7.27
N LEU A 369 22.44 6.59 -7.58
CA LEU A 369 23.84 6.23 -7.41
C LEU A 369 24.72 6.97 -8.41
N ASP A 370 25.36 8.06 -7.98
CA ASP A 370 26.27 8.85 -8.79
C ASP A 370 27.44 9.43 -7.97
N GLY A 371 28.34 10.18 -8.63
CA GLY A 371 29.50 10.78 -7.98
C GLY A 371 29.17 11.83 -6.91
N SER A 372 27.96 12.37 -6.87
CA SER A 372 27.57 13.42 -5.92
C SER A 372 27.45 12.88 -4.49
N ILE A 373 27.15 11.59 -4.32
CA ILE A 373 27.02 10.95 -3.00
C ILE A 373 28.35 10.99 -2.20
N PHE A 374 29.49 11.16 -2.87
CA PHE A 374 30.82 11.23 -2.24
C PHE A 374 31.24 12.65 -1.87
N GLN A 375 30.47 13.67 -2.24
CA GLN A 375 30.81 15.08 -1.98
C GLN A 375 30.56 15.50 -0.53
N ASP A 376 29.58 14.85 0.13
CA ASP A 376 29.25 15.06 1.54
C ASP A 376 29.56 13.79 2.35
N THR A 377 30.64 13.82 3.10
CA THR A 377 31.11 12.68 3.90
C THR A 377 30.16 12.34 5.04
N ALA A 378 29.46 13.33 5.62
CA ALA A 378 28.48 13.08 6.69
C ALA A 378 27.24 12.37 6.13
N LYS A 379 26.73 12.84 5.00
CA LYS A 379 25.62 12.21 4.29
C LYS A 379 25.98 10.82 3.79
N LEU A 380 27.20 10.63 3.26
CA LEU A 380 27.69 9.32 2.84
C LEU A 380 27.76 8.35 4.02
N SER A 381 28.32 8.78 5.16
CA SER A 381 28.40 7.94 6.36
C SER A 381 27.01 7.59 6.91
N SER A 382 26.02 8.47 6.78
CA SER A 382 24.65 8.18 7.21
C SER A 382 23.96 7.10 6.37
N ARG A 383 24.44 6.80 5.16
CA ARG A 383 23.95 5.74 4.27
C ARG A 383 24.50 4.36 4.61
N ILE A 384 25.49 4.29 5.50
CA ILE A 384 26.11 3.03 5.91
C ILE A 384 25.64 2.67 7.31
N ARG A 385 25.22 1.42 7.49
CA ARG A 385 24.84 0.86 8.80
C ARG A 385 25.64 -0.40 9.08
N MET A 386 25.90 -0.60 10.36
CA MET A 386 26.40 -1.86 10.89
C MET A 386 25.58 -2.22 12.12
N GLU A 387 25.05 -3.42 12.11
CA GLU A 387 24.17 -3.94 13.16
C GLU A 387 24.64 -5.31 13.61
N LEU A 388 24.54 -5.56 14.90
CA LEU A 388 24.67 -6.89 15.48
C LEU A 388 23.41 -7.17 16.31
N ILE A 389 22.64 -8.16 15.89
CA ILE A 389 21.32 -8.48 16.48
C ILE A 389 21.26 -9.96 16.83
N ASP A 390 20.58 -10.28 17.95
CA ASP A 390 20.52 -11.65 18.45
C ASP A 390 19.56 -12.52 17.65
N ASN A 391 18.41 -11.93 17.24
CA ASN A 391 17.35 -12.64 16.52
C ASN A 391 17.02 -11.93 15.21
N LEU A 392 16.87 -12.71 14.16
CA LEU A 392 16.49 -12.24 12.84
C LEU A 392 15.57 -13.28 12.20
N ASP A 393 14.34 -12.91 11.87
CA ASP A 393 13.45 -13.77 11.07
C ASP A 393 13.69 -13.54 9.57
N ALA A 394 13.90 -12.27 9.17
CA ALA A 394 14.25 -11.93 7.80
C ALA A 394 15.05 -10.63 7.70
N LEU A 395 16.05 -10.58 6.80
CA LEU A 395 16.48 -9.36 6.15
C LEU A 395 15.70 -9.27 4.83
N LEU A 396 14.93 -8.21 4.70
CA LEU A 396 14.09 -7.94 3.54
C LEU A 396 14.59 -6.69 2.83
N ILE A 397 14.75 -6.80 1.52
CA ILE A 397 15.13 -5.68 0.63
C ILE A 397 14.11 -5.63 -0.51
N ALA A 398 13.60 -4.44 -0.84
CA ALA A 398 12.61 -4.27 -1.89
C ALA A 398 12.83 -2.95 -2.64
N THR A 399 12.55 -2.93 -3.94
CA THR A 399 12.42 -1.69 -4.72
C THR A 399 11.06 -1.03 -4.44
N ASP A 400 10.90 0.23 -4.82
CA ASP A 400 9.68 1.03 -4.58
C ASP A 400 8.43 0.41 -5.21
N GLY A 401 8.56 -0.29 -6.35
CA GLY A 401 7.45 -1.06 -6.93
C GLY A 401 6.85 -2.14 -6.03
N VAL A 402 7.60 -2.53 -4.96
CA VAL A 402 7.09 -3.40 -3.89
C VAL A 402 6.80 -2.61 -2.61
N SER A 403 7.70 -1.72 -2.16
CA SER A 403 7.50 -1.03 -0.88
C SER A 403 6.33 -0.06 -0.90
N ASP A 404 6.18 0.78 -1.92
CA ASP A 404 5.15 1.82 -1.97
C ASP A 404 3.71 1.32 -1.91
N PRO A 405 3.34 0.21 -2.60
CA PRO A 405 2.00 -0.34 -2.49
C PRO A 405 1.58 -0.77 -1.09
N PHE A 406 2.53 -1.19 -0.26
CA PHE A 406 2.26 -1.73 1.07
C PHE A 406 2.60 -0.78 2.22
N PHE A 407 3.51 0.18 1.98
CA PHE A 407 3.96 1.16 2.97
C PHE A 407 3.75 2.56 2.41
N THR A 408 2.57 3.13 2.63
CA THR A 408 2.13 4.41 2.03
C THR A 408 2.79 5.65 2.60
N SER A 409 3.68 5.51 3.58
CA SER A 409 4.44 6.60 4.21
C SER A 409 5.70 6.08 4.91
N ASP A 410 6.66 6.97 5.17
CA ASP A 410 7.87 6.64 5.94
C ASP A 410 7.51 6.13 7.35
N ASP A 411 6.49 6.71 8.00
CA ASP A 411 5.98 6.25 9.30
C ASP A 411 5.48 4.80 9.23
N ALA A 412 4.91 4.38 8.10
CA ALA A 412 4.46 3.00 7.90
C ALA A 412 5.65 2.03 7.79
N LEU A 413 6.75 2.45 7.16
CA LEU A 413 7.99 1.67 7.09
C LEU A 413 8.66 1.50 8.45
N GLU A 414 8.51 2.46 9.37
CA GLU A 414 9.05 2.38 10.73
C GLU A 414 8.12 1.62 11.71
N ASN A 415 6.92 1.25 11.30
CA ASN A 415 5.91 0.67 12.16
C ASN A 415 5.88 -0.86 12.07
N LEU A 416 6.21 -1.54 13.18
CA LEU A 416 6.22 -3.01 13.28
C LEU A 416 4.88 -3.65 12.88
N ALA A 417 3.74 -3.07 13.26
CA ALA A 417 2.44 -3.65 12.95
C ALA A 417 2.14 -3.68 11.43
N HIS A 418 2.66 -2.71 10.66
CA HIS A 418 2.56 -2.76 9.20
C HIS A 418 3.42 -3.88 8.60
N TRP A 419 4.63 -4.11 9.14
CA TRP A 419 5.48 -5.22 8.72
C TRP A 419 4.92 -6.58 9.10
N ASP A 420 4.34 -6.72 10.29
CA ASP A 420 3.65 -7.94 10.70
C ASP A 420 2.47 -8.23 9.76
N SER A 421 1.67 -7.21 9.42
CA SER A 421 0.58 -7.33 8.46
C SER A 421 1.06 -7.69 7.05
N PHE A 422 2.12 -7.02 6.56
CA PHE A 422 2.73 -7.33 5.27
C PHE A 422 3.29 -8.77 5.24
N TRP A 423 4.00 -9.16 6.28
CA TRP A 423 4.54 -10.51 6.41
C TRP A 423 3.43 -11.57 6.40
N ASP A 424 2.39 -11.39 7.22
CA ASP A 424 1.33 -12.39 7.39
C ASP A 424 0.42 -12.50 6.17
N ASN A 425 0.10 -11.39 5.52
CA ASN A 425 -0.84 -11.36 4.41
C ASN A 425 -0.18 -11.58 3.05
N GLU A 426 1.10 -11.18 2.89
CA GLU A 426 1.73 -11.12 1.58
C GLU A 426 2.90 -12.10 1.42
N ILE A 427 3.64 -12.42 2.48
CA ILE A 427 4.92 -13.14 2.36
C ILE A 427 4.85 -14.55 2.95
N SER A 428 4.32 -14.72 4.16
CA SER A 428 4.49 -15.95 4.95
C SER A 428 3.93 -17.21 4.28
N ASP A 429 2.78 -17.10 3.60
CA ASP A 429 2.13 -18.21 2.89
C ASP A 429 2.88 -18.65 1.61
N LYS A 430 3.80 -17.82 1.11
CA LYS A 430 4.62 -18.11 -0.07
C LYS A 430 5.92 -18.84 0.30
N ILE A 431 6.30 -18.81 1.59
CA ILE A 431 7.52 -19.44 2.07
C ILE A 431 7.29 -20.95 2.30
N ASN A 432 7.95 -21.76 1.49
CA ASN A 432 8.04 -23.19 1.72
C ASN A 432 9.33 -23.50 2.52
N GLN A 433 9.18 -24.03 3.73
CA GLN A 433 10.30 -24.29 4.63
C GLN A 433 11.27 -25.38 4.08
N ASN A 434 10.78 -26.28 3.25
CA ASN A 434 11.54 -27.43 2.75
C ASN A 434 12.10 -27.20 1.32
N GLU A 435 11.50 -26.30 0.54
CA GLU A 435 11.82 -26.13 -0.87
C GLU A 435 11.97 -24.66 -1.26
N LEU A 436 13.23 -24.16 -1.26
CA LEU A 436 13.52 -22.77 -1.57
C LEU A 436 13.17 -22.40 -3.01
N GLY A 437 13.30 -23.34 -3.96
CA GLY A 437 12.88 -23.13 -5.34
C GLY A 437 11.38 -22.88 -5.47
N LEU A 438 10.54 -23.58 -4.69
CA LEU A 438 9.09 -23.32 -4.65
C LEU A 438 8.78 -21.97 -4.02
N THR A 439 9.45 -21.60 -2.93
CA THR A 439 9.36 -20.25 -2.35
C THR A 439 9.66 -19.17 -3.39
N THR A 440 10.73 -19.34 -4.15
CA THR A 440 11.13 -18.41 -5.21
C THR A 440 10.06 -18.28 -6.31
N ALA A 441 9.51 -19.42 -6.76
CA ALA A 441 8.44 -19.44 -7.76
C ALA A 441 7.14 -18.78 -7.25
N ASN A 442 6.76 -19.04 -6.00
CA ASN A 442 5.57 -18.45 -5.38
C ASN A 442 5.71 -16.93 -5.25
N LEU A 443 6.87 -16.43 -4.81
CA LEU A 443 7.12 -15.00 -4.71
C LEU A 443 7.18 -14.32 -6.07
N LEU A 444 7.76 -14.95 -7.09
CA LEU A 444 7.77 -14.43 -8.44
C LEU A 444 6.34 -14.30 -9.01
N ALA A 445 5.49 -15.29 -8.76
CA ALA A 445 4.07 -15.23 -9.12
C ALA A 445 3.33 -14.13 -8.34
N TRP A 446 3.62 -13.98 -7.04
CA TRP A 446 3.03 -12.94 -6.20
C TRP A 446 3.35 -11.52 -6.69
N LEU A 447 4.51 -11.26 -7.27
CA LEU A 447 4.86 -9.94 -7.81
C LEU A 447 3.88 -9.43 -8.89
N ASP A 448 2.98 -10.25 -9.38
CA ASP A 448 1.90 -9.84 -10.29
C ASP A 448 0.69 -9.19 -9.59
N PHE A 449 0.77 -8.90 -8.29
CA PHE A 449 -0.32 -8.27 -7.55
C PHE A 449 -0.77 -6.96 -8.21
N TRP A 450 -2.05 -6.60 -8.00
CA TRP A 450 -2.59 -5.32 -8.45
C TRP A 450 -2.41 -4.27 -7.36
N SER A 451 -1.91 -3.09 -7.74
CA SER A 451 -1.88 -1.90 -6.89
C SER A 451 -2.47 -0.70 -7.62
N VAL A 452 -3.11 0.20 -6.90
CA VAL A 452 -3.64 1.44 -7.48
C VAL A 452 -2.53 2.48 -7.49
N GLY A 453 -2.22 3.01 -8.69
CA GLY A 453 -1.27 4.12 -8.84
C GLY A 453 0.21 3.73 -8.90
N ASN A 454 0.59 2.51 -8.51
CA ASN A 454 1.97 2.02 -8.61
C ASN A 454 2.03 0.80 -9.53
N HIS A 455 2.72 0.92 -10.67
CA HIS A 455 2.80 -0.10 -11.71
C HIS A 455 4.23 -0.30 -12.21
N ASP A 456 5.24 0.13 -11.42
CA ASP A 456 6.65 -0.01 -11.74
C ASP A 456 7.15 -1.45 -11.63
N ASP A 457 8.40 -1.66 -12.00
CA ASP A 457 9.10 -2.94 -11.84
C ASP A 457 9.09 -3.34 -10.36
N ARG A 458 9.06 -4.62 -10.10
CA ARG A 458 8.94 -5.15 -8.75
C ARG A 458 10.05 -6.10 -8.43
N THR A 459 10.84 -5.76 -7.44
CA THR A 459 11.96 -6.61 -7.02
C THR A 459 11.99 -6.72 -5.50
N ILE A 460 12.09 -7.96 -5.01
CA ILE A 460 12.24 -8.25 -3.58
C ILE A 460 13.32 -9.30 -3.38
N ALA A 461 14.13 -9.14 -2.35
CA ALA A 461 15.06 -10.14 -1.86
C ALA A 461 14.80 -10.45 -0.39
N LEU A 462 14.93 -11.73 -0.06
CA LEU A 462 14.83 -12.23 1.30
C LEU A 462 16.10 -12.99 1.67
N LEU A 463 16.61 -12.71 2.87
CA LEU A 463 17.57 -13.55 3.56
C LEU A 463 16.89 -14.06 4.84
N LEU A 464 16.72 -15.37 4.93
CA LEU A 464 16.01 -16.07 5.99
C LEU A 464 17.00 -16.97 6.75
N PRO A 465 17.34 -16.66 8.00
CA PRO A 465 18.17 -17.54 8.82
C PRO A 465 17.52 -18.91 9.05
N THR A 466 18.33 -19.96 9.07
CA THR A 466 17.83 -21.31 9.40
C THR A 466 17.59 -21.44 10.90
N GLN A 467 16.38 -21.87 11.27
CA GLN A 467 15.93 -21.94 12.68
C GLN A 467 16.41 -23.21 13.40
N LYS A 468 17.70 -23.46 13.49
CA LYS A 468 18.17 -24.66 14.22
C LYS A 468 18.10 -24.58 15.76
N GLU A 469 17.76 -23.42 16.36
CA GLU A 469 17.89 -23.20 17.82
C GLU A 469 16.55 -23.08 18.59
N ARG A 470 15.37 -23.21 17.96
CA ARG A 470 14.10 -23.12 18.72
C ARG A 470 13.65 -24.45 19.37
N GLU A 471 14.17 -25.58 18.93
CA GLU A 471 13.77 -26.90 19.49
C GLU A 471 14.55 -27.27 20.77
N GLU A 472 15.80 -26.84 20.92
CA GLU A 472 16.60 -27.19 22.13
C GLU A 472 16.25 -26.36 23.37
N SER A 473 15.67 -25.16 23.23
CA SER A 473 15.33 -24.33 24.39
C SER A 473 13.97 -24.70 25.03
N VAL A 474 13.09 -25.38 24.30
CA VAL A 474 11.79 -25.82 24.84
C VAL A 474 11.92 -27.14 25.58
N GLU A 475 12.76 -28.08 25.09
CA GLU A 475 13.01 -29.35 25.80
C GLU A 475 13.76 -29.16 27.15
N VAL A 476 14.64 -28.16 27.26
CA VAL A 476 15.37 -27.93 28.52
C VAL A 476 14.47 -27.31 29.61
N GLN A 477 13.42 -26.55 29.24
CA GLN A 477 12.46 -26.03 30.22
C GLN A 477 11.47 -27.10 30.69
N GLU A 478 10.98 -27.98 29.82
CA GLU A 478 10.11 -29.08 30.24
C GLU A 478 10.83 -30.14 31.12
N VAL A 479 12.14 -30.36 30.90
CA VAL A 479 12.91 -31.28 31.73
C VAL A 479 13.25 -30.71 33.11
N VAL A 480 13.31 -29.37 33.26
CA VAL A 480 13.54 -28.74 34.57
C VAL A 480 12.24 -28.66 35.39
N GLU A 481 11.08 -28.40 34.78
CA GLU A 481 9.79 -28.48 35.49
C GLU A 481 9.41 -29.86 35.95
N ASN A 482 9.68 -30.91 35.15
CA ASN A 482 9.45 -32.30 35.56
C ASN A 482 10.42 -32.82 36.63
N ARG A 483 11.58 -32.16 36.84
CA ARG A 483 12.48 -32.48 37.99
C ARG A 483 12.08 -31.83 39.29
N GLU A 484 11.45 -30.68 39.28
CA GLU A 484 10.94 -30.02 40.48
C GLU A 484 9.66 -30.68 40.99
N GLU A 485 8.78 -31.21 40.14
CA GLU A 485 7.61 -31.99 40.58
C GLU A 485 7.98 -33.35 41.25
N ILE A 486 9.03 -34.04 40.78
CA ILE A 486 9.48 -35.30 41.35
C ILE A 486 10.17 -35.11 42.71
N THR A 487 10.73 -33.92 43.01
CA THR A 487 11.36 -33.65 44.30
C THR A 487 10.37 -33.14 45.36
N GLN A 488 9.17 -32.71 45.02
CA GLN A 488 8.12 -32.36 45.98
C GLN A 488 7.33 -33.60 46.48
N ASP A 489 7.13 -34.61 45.66
CA ASP A 489 6.40 -35.84 46.03
C ASP A 489 7.19 -36.78 46.97
N THR A 490 8.52 -36.61 47.08
CA THR A 490 9.35 -37.43 47.98
C THR A 490 9.56 -36.81 49.38
N GLN A 491 9.07 -35.60 49.66
CA GLN A 491 9.16 -34.99 51.01
C GLN A 491 7.87 -35.12 51.83
N GLU A 492 6.74 -35.51 51.25
CA GLU A 492 5.49 -35.70 52.02
C GLU A 492 5.33 -37.13 52.64
N GLU A 493 6.13 -38.14 52.27
CA GLU A 493 6.04 -39.49 52.84
C GLU A 493 6.93 -39.76 54.08
N SER A 494 7.76 -38.81 54.53
CA SER A 494 8.65 -39.03 55.70
C SER A 494 8.22 -38.38 57.00
N GLY A 495 6.95 -37.99 57.17
CA GLY A 495 6.44 -37.23 58.30
C GLY A 495 5.36 -37.89 59.13
N MET A 496 5.18 -39.23 59.07
CA MET A 496 4.31 -39.97 59.98
C MET A 496 4.91 -41.28 60.40
N VAL A 497 5.73 -41.30 61.44
CA VAL A 497 5.79 -42.34 62.49
C VAL A 497 6.30 -41.66 63.76
#